data_87f8dcf02a59c79054a9687894f91e26
#
_entry.id   87f8dcf02a59c79054a9687894f91e26
#
_cell.length_a   1.000
_cell.length_b   1.000
_cell.length_c   1.000
_cell.angle_alpha   90.00
_cell.angle_beta   90.00
_cell.angle_gamma   90.00
#
_symmetry.space_group_name_H-M   'P 1'
#
loop_
_entity.id
_entity.type
_entity.pdbx_description
1 polymer ?
#
loop_
_entity_poly.entity_id
_entity_poly.type
_entity_poly.pdbx_seq_one_letter_code
_entity_poly.pdbx_strand_id
1 'polypeptide(L)'
;MSRIPLISGNWKMNLNHFEAIQMVQKLSYELRNHDYDAVEVSVHPPYTDLRSIQTLIDADRMHFHLGAQNCHTESSGAFTGEVSPAMLQKLEVRFVIVGHSERRSLSGETNEIVAAKAKSVFAHGMVPIVCVGETLEERESGGAESVVETQVTGSLTDLSKDQLGDLVIAYEPVWAIGTGKTASAEDAQLMCAHIRSVVTAIHKPAGTKVRIQYGGSVNASNAA
;
A
#
# COMPACT_ATOMS: atom_id res chain seq x y z
N MET A 1 -5.54 21.35 4.54
CA MET A 1 -5.98 20.70 3.26
C MET A 1 -6.69 19.42 3.64
N SER A 2 -7.79 19.07 2.99
CA SER A 2 -8.44 17.77 3.16
C SER A 2 -7.54 16.67 2.58
N ARG A 3 -7.53 15.48 3.20
CA ARG A 3 -6.86 14.31 2.65
C ARG A 3 -7.65 13.82 1.43
N ILE A 4 -7.00 13.70 0.27
CA ILE A 4 -7.62 13.09 -0.90
C ILE A 4 -7.65 11.57 -0.66
N PRO A 5 -8.83 10.91 -0.68
CA PRO A 5 -8.92 9.47 -0.59
C PRO A 5 -8.12 8.78 -1.71
N LEU A 6 -7.58 7.60 -1.43
CA LEU A 6 -6.85 6.78 -2.38
C LEU A 6 -7.45 5.38 -2.43
N ILE A 7 -7.86 4.94 -3.60
CA ILE A 7 -8.28 3.56 -3.87
C ILE A 7 -7.12 2.84 -4.56
N SER A 8 -6.58 1.79 -3.90
CA SER A 8 -5.42 1.04 -4.39
C SER A 8 -5.79 -0.41 -4.70
N GLY A 9 -5.66 -0.81 -5.94
CA GLY A 9 -5.90 -2.19 -6.38
C GLY A 9 -4.62 -3.04 -6.31
N ASN A 10 -4.40 -3.79 -5.23
CA ASN A 10 -3.33 -4.77 -5.17
C ASN A 10 -3.77 -6.07 -5.88
N TRP A 11 -3.18 -6.35 -7.04
CA TRP A 11 -3.55 -7.53 -7.83
C TRP A 11 -2.93 -8.82 -7.30
N LYS A 12 -1.99 -8.71 -6.37
CA LYS A 12 -1.22 -9.83 -5.85
C LYS A 12 -0.57 -10.61 -7.02
N MET A 13 -0.53 -11.93 -6.96
CA MET A 13 0.03 -12.77 -8.02
C MET A 13 -1.08 -13.24 -8.97
N ASN A 14 -1.75 -12.28 -9.62
CA ASN A 14 -2.82 -12.55 -10.59
C ASN A 14 -2.59 -11.77 -11.87
N LEU A 15 -3.15 -12.29 -12.95
CA LEU A 15 -3.06 -11.79 -14.33
C LEU A 15 -1.66 -11.95 -14.92
N ASN A 16 -1.60 -12.20 -16.19
CA ASN A 16 -0.41 -12.07 -17.03
C ASN A 16 -0.48 -10.73 -17.78
N HIS A 17 0.57 -10.34 -18.48
CA HIS A 17 0.67 -9.03 -19.10
C HIS A 17 -0.44 -8.74 -20.16
N PHE A 18 -0.97 -9.77 -20.84
CA PHE A 18 -2.10 -9.58 -21.77
C PHE A 18 -3.42 -9.30 -21.02
N GLU A 19 -3.69 -10.08 -19.98
CA GLU A 19 -4.87 -9.89 -19.11
C GLU A 19 -4.79 -8.57 -18.36
N ALA A 20 -3.58 -8.19 -17.93
CA ALA A 20 -3.31 -6.92 -17.28
C ALA A 20 -3.62 -5.72 -18.19
N ILE A 21 -3.22 -5.77 -19.47
CA ILE A 21 -3.56 -4.75 -20.48
C ILE A 21 -5.09 -4.63 -20.62
N GLN A 22 -5.79 -5.75 -20.79
CA GLN A 22 -7.25 -5.76 -20.91
C GLN A 22 -7.94 -5.19 -19.66
N MET A 23 -7.46 -5.56 -18.48
CA MET A 23 -7.99 -5.06 -17.21
C MET A 23 -7.83 -3.55 -17.10
N VAL A 24 -6.65 -3.02 -17.42
CA VAL A 24 -6.36 -1.57 -17.34
C VAL A 24 -7.18 -0.79 -18.35
N GLN A 25 -7.34 -1.28 -19.59
CA GLN A 25 -8.20 -0.66 -20.60
C GLN A 25 -9.67 -0.63 -20.14
N LYS A 26 -10.18 -1.73 -19.59
CA LYS A 26 -11.53 -1.79 -19.03
C LYS A 26 -11.68 -0.81 -17.86
N LEU A 27 -10.74 -0.78 -16.93
CA LEU A 27 -10.76 0.15 -15.80
C LEU A 27 -10.77 1.59 -16.26
N SER A 28 -9.93 1.96 -17.24
CA SER A 28 -9.90 3.31 -17.82
C SER A 28 -11.23 3.70 -18.44
N TYR A 29 -11.87 2.77 -19.15
CA TYR A 29 -13.20 3.02 -19.73
C TYR A 29 -14.27 3.23 -18.65
N GLU A 30 -14.30 2.40 -17.62
CA GLU A 30 -15.27 2.51 -16.50
C GLU A 30 -15.06 3.82 -15.72
N LEU A 31 -13.82 4.27 -15.57
CA LEU A 31 -13.46 5.47 -14.83
C LEU A 31 -13.39 6.74 -15.69
N ARG A 32 -13.87 6.73 -16.92
CA ARG A 32 -13.78 7.88 -17.85
C ARG A 32 -14.42 9.19 -17.35
N ASN A 33 -15.38 9.09 -16.44
CA ASN A 33 -16.06 10.23 -15.82
C ASN A 33 -15.68 10.42 -14.35
N HIS A 34 -14.63 9.71 -13.87
CA HIS A 34 -14.19 9.79 -12.50
C HIS A 34 -13.44 11.12 -12.24
N ASP A 35 -13.71 11.72 -11.09
CA ASP A 35 -12.98 12.90 -10.63
C ASP A 35 -11.72 12.48 -9.84
N TYR A 36 -10.60 12.42 -10.52
CA TYR A 36 -9.31 12.03 -9.94
C TYR A 36 -8.74 13.07 -8.96
N ASP A 37 -9.20 14.31 -8.99
CA ASP A 37 -8.85 15.34 -8.00
C ASP A 37 -9.61 15.11 -6.68
N ALA A 38 -10.79 14.51 -6.74
CA ALA A 38 -11.57 14.15 -5.57
C ALA A 38 -11.14 12.82 -4.96
N VAL A 39 -10.79 11.80 -5.77
CA VAL A 39 -10.34 10.47 -5.32
C VAL A 39 -9.23 9.95 -6.23
N GLU A 40 -8.04 9.74 -5.69
CA GLU A 40 -6.94 9.10 -6.40
C GLU A 40 -7.19 7.59 -6.56
N VAL A 41 -6.74 7.04 -7.70
CA VAL A 41 -6.79 5.60 -7.98
C VAL A 41 -5.40 5.11 -8.34
N SER A 42 -5.00 3.94 -7.83
CA SER A 42 -3.76 3.26 -8.20
C SER A 42 -3.95 1.78 -8.46
N VAL A 43 -3.17 1.22 -9.38
CA VAL A 43 -3.13 -0.22 -9.69
C VAL A 43 -1.74 -0.75 -9.41
N HIS A 44 -1.67 -1.90 -8.74
CA HIS A 44 -0.42 -2.54 -8.33
C HIS A 44 -0.34 -3.95 -8.95
N PRO A 45 0.07 -4.05 -10.23
CA PRO A 45 0.22 -5.34 -10.91
C PRO A 45 1.50 -6.08 -10.48
N PRO A 46 1.66 -7.38 -10.81
CA PRO A 46 2.94 -8.08 -10.72
C PRO A 46 4.06 -7.35 -11.48
N TYR A 47 5.31 -7.57 -11.08
CA TYR A 47 6.47 -6.93 -11.72
C TYR A 47 6.57 -7.17 -13.24
N THR A 48 6.15 -8.37 -13.68
CA THR A 48 6.13 -8.77 -15.09
C THR A 48 5.28 -7.87 -15.98
N ASP A 49 4.32 -7.16 -15.37
CA ASP A 49 3.30 -6.40 -16.10
C ASP A 49 3.55 -4.89 -16.05
N LEU A 50 4.40 -4.43 -15.12
CA LEU A 50 4.64 -3.00 -14.86
C LEU A 50 4.98 -2.22 -16.13
N ARG A 51 5.93 -2.74 -16.97
CA ARG A 51 6.34 -2.03 -18.19
C ARG A 51 5.20 -1.94 -19.21
N SER A 52 4.42 -3.01 -19.37
CA SER A 52 3.27 -3.01 -20.29
C SER A 52 2.21 -2.00 -19.85
N ILE A 53 1.89 -1.97 -18.56
CA ILE A 53 0.91 -1.04 -18.00
C ILE A 53 1.42 0.41 -18.05
N GLN A 54 2.68 0.67 -17.70
CA GLN A 54 3.27 2.00 -17.80
C GLN A 54 3.15 2.56 -19.23
N THR A 55 3.55 1.74 -20.23
CA THR A 55 3.45 2.15 -21.64
C THR A 55 2.02 2.47 -22.04
N LEU A 56 1.04 1.71 -21.55
CA LEU A 56 -0.37 1.92 -21.86
C LEU A 56 -0.92 3.18 -21.18
N ILE A 57 -0.57 3.42 -19.91
CA ILE A 57 -0.94 4.63 -19.16
C ILE A 57 -0.46 5.87 -19.91
N ASP A 58 0.79 5.88 -20.38
CA ASP A 58 1.37 7.00 -21.13
C ASP A 58 0.71 7.19 -22.49
N ALA A 59 0.57 6.10 -23.28
CA ALA A 59 0.02 6.17 -24.63
C ALA A 59 -1.42 6.67 -24.66
N ASP A 60 -2.25 6.20 -23.72
CA ASP A 60 -3.67 6.53 -23.64
C ASP A 60 -3.98 7.68 -22.67
N ARG A 61 -2.92 8.27 -22.04
CA ARG A 61 -3.02 9.37 -21.05
C ARG A 61 -4.03 9.06 -19.94
N MET A 62 -3.91 7.86 -19.38
CA MET A 62 -4.76 7.45 -18.26
C MET A 62 -4.40 8.21 -16.98
N HIS A 63 -5.37 8.53 -16.15
CA HIS A 63 -5.20 9.40 -14.98
C HIS A 63 -4.92 8.65 -13.67
N PHE A 64 -5.09 7.32 -13.62
CA PHE A 64 -4.73 6.56 -12.42
C PHE A 64 -3.24 6.25 -12.36
N HIS A 65 -2.75 6.02 -11.16
CA HIS A 65 -1.33 5.84 -10.88
C HIS A 65 -0.90 4.37 -11.01
N LEU A 66 0.31 4.16 -11.51
CA LEU A 66 0.99 2.88 -11.43
C LEU A 66 1.61 2.72 -10.04
N GLY A 67 1.43 1.54 -9.44
CA GLY A 67 2.03 1.13 -8.19
C GLY A 67 2.79 -0.18 -8.35
N ALA A 68 3.68 -0.46 -7.39
CA ALA A 68 4.38 -1.74 -7.29
C ALA A 68 3.99 -2.45 -5.98
N GLN A 69 4.08 -3.79 -5.99
CA GLN A 69 3.68 -4.63 -4.84
C GLN A 69 4.78 -4.79 -3.79
N ASN A 70 6.01 -4.40 -4.11
CA ASN A 70 7.19 -4.48 -3.25
C ASN A 70 8.36 -3.74 -3.91
N CYS A 71 9.47 -3.58 -3.19
CA CYS A 71 10.79 -3.27 -3.73
C CYS A 71 11.89 -3.79 -2.80
N HIS A 72 13.12 -3.85 -3.28
CA HIS A 72 14.31 -4.05 -2.45
C HIS A 72 14.70 -2.75 -1.73
N THR A 73 15.56 -2.81 -0.72
CA THR A 73 16.08 -1.63 0.00
C THR A 73 17.19 -0.92 -0.78
N GLU A 74 18.00 -1.69 -1.52
CA GLU A 74 19.14 -1.19 -2.27
C GLU A 74 18.75 -0.75 -3.68
N SER A 75 19.44 0.28 -4.19
CA SER A 75 19.22 0.80 -5.55
C SER A 75 19.79 -0.10 -6.64
N SER A 76 20.79 -0.93 -6.31
CA SER A 76 21.43 -1.89 -7.21
C SER A 76 22.32 -2.84 -6.44
N GLY A 77 22.77 -3.94 -7.05
CA GLY A 77 23.74 -4.85 -6.43
C GLY A 77 23.49 -6.32 -6.71
N ALA A 78 24.15 -7.18 -5.93
CA ALA A 78 24.10 -8.64 -6.04
C ALA A 78 22.86 -9.21 -5.32
N PHE A 79 21.68 -8.88 -5.81
CA PHE A 79 20.37 -9.26 -5.26
C PHE A 79 19.55 -9.96 -6.35
N THR A 80 19.98 -11.13 -6.77
CA THR A 80 19.35 -11.87 -7.89
C THR A 80 17.86 -12.11 -7.63
N GLY A 81 17.01 -11.65 -8.56
CA GLY A 81 15.55 -11.78 -8.49
C GLY A 81 14.84 -10.59 -7.83
N GLU A 82 15.56 -9.67 -7.19
CA GLU A 82 14.98 -8.48 -6.59
C GLU A 82 14.78 -7.33 -7.60
N VAL A 83 13.82 -6.46 -7.30
CA VAL A 83 13.53 -5.25 -8.06
C VAL A 83 13.85 -4.04 -7.19
N SER A 84 14.74 -3.18 -7.68
CA SER A 84 15.16 -2.00 -6.93
C SER A 84 14.16 -0.83 -7.07
N PRO A 85 14.11 0.08 -6.09
CA PRO A 85 13.30 1.30 -6.20
C PRO A 85 13.76 2.19 -7.37
N ALA A 86 15.05 2.17 -7.74
CA ALA A 86 15.56 2.88 -8.92
C ALA A 86 14.97 2.36 -10.23
N MET A 87 14.74 1.04 -10.36
CA MET A 87 14.06 0.44 -11.51
C MET A 87 12.59 0.87 -11.56
N LEU A 88 11.91 0.87 -10.42
CA LEU A 88 10.50 1.27 -10.33
C LEU A 88 10.31 2.75 -10.65
N GLN A 89 11.20 3.62 -10.19
CA GLN A 89 11.18 5.04 -10.52
C GLN A 89 11.24 5.27 -12.04
N LYS A 90 12.05 4.48 -12.78
CA LYS A 90 12.15 4.58 -14.25
C LYS A 90 10.90 4.09 -14.99
N LEU A 91 10.02 3.37 -14.31
CA LEU A 91 8.69 2.98 -14.79
C LEU A 91 7.59 3.94 -14.31
N GLU A 92 7.97 5.08 -13.72
CA GLU A 92 7.04 6.10 -13.23
C GLU A 92 6.06 5.57 -12.17
N VAL A 93 6.49 4.55 -11.42
CA VAL A 93 5.73 4.04 -10.29
C VAL A 93 5.55 5.13 -9.26
N ARG A 94 4.30 5.39 -8.87
CA ARG A 94 3.95 6.43 -7.89
C ARG A 94 3.90 5.88 -6.47
N PHE A 95 3.33 4.68 -6.29
CA PHE A 95 3.14 4.06 -4.99
C PHE A 95 3.84 2.71 -4.91
N VAL A 96 4.40 2.36 -3.75
CA VAL A 96 5.00 1.05 -3.53
C VAL A 96 4.47 0.46 -2.23
N ILE A 97 3.83 -0.71 -2.31
CA ILE A 97 3.40 -1.47 -1.13
C ILE A 97 4.66 -2.04 -0.45
N VAL A 98 4.76 -1.88 0.87
CA VAL A 98 5.84 -2.42 1.69
C VAL A 98 5.28 -3.05 2.96
N GLY A 99 5.84 -4.17 3.38
CA GLY A 99 5.41 -4.86 4.59
C GLY A 99 4.01 -5.49 4.51
N HIS A 100 3.52 -5.82 3.30
CA HIS A 100 2.26 -6.55 3.14
C HIS A 100 2.26 -7.83 4.00
N SER A 101 1.12 -8.18 4.59
CA SER A 101 0.99 -9.33 5.50
C SER A 101 1.54 -10.63 4.93
N GLU A 102 1.31 -10.89 3.64
CA GLU A 102 1.89 -12.06 2.94
C GLU A 102 3.42 -12.01 2.92
N ARG A 103 4.04 -10.84 2.77
CA ARG A 103 5.50 -10.72 2.78
C ARG A 103 6.08 -10.82 4.18
N ARG A 104 5.38 -10.30 5.19
CA ARG A 104 5.76 -10.51 6.59
C ARG A 104 5.75 -11.99 6.95
N SER A 105 4.70 -12.73 6.56
CA SER A 105 4.55 -14.14 6.89
C SER A 105 5.37 -15.10 6.02
N LEU A 106 5.43 -14.86 4.70
CA LEU A 106 6.06 -15.79 3.75
C LEU A 106 7.54 -15.47 3.47
N SER A 107 7.92 -14.20 3.59
CA SER A 107 9.28 -13.71 3.26
C SER A 107 10.02 -13.18 4.49
N GLY A 108 9.44 -13.23 5.69
CA GLY A 108 10.09 -12.81 6.93
C GLY A 108 10.37 -11.30 7.02
N GLU A 109 9.57 -10.45 6.36
CA GLU A 109 9.78 -9.00 6.44
C GLU A 109 9.47 -8.48 7.84
N THR A 110 10.49 -7.96 8.53
CA THR A 110 10.38 -7.34 9.85
C THR A 110 10.03 -5.85 9.73
N ASN A 111 9.72 -5.19 10.84
CA ASN A 111 9.44 -3.76 10.85
C ASN A 111 10.65 -2.93 10.39
N GLU A 112 11.88 -3.36 10.72
CA GLU A 112 13.13 -2.72 10.32
C GLU A 112 13.34 -2.81 8.80
N ILE A 113 13.03 -3.97 8.18
CA ILE A 113 13.07 -4.15 6.73
C ILE A 113 12.03 -3.23 6.07
N VAL A 114 10.83 -3.14 6.63
CA VAL A 114 9.77 -2.27 6.12
C VAL A 114 10.15 -0.80 6.23
N ALA A 115 10.75 -0.37 7.35
CA ALA A 115 11.26 0.99 7.53
C ALA A 115 12.33 1.33 6.48
N ALA A 116 13.30 0.43 6.28
CA ALA A 116 14.35 0.61 5.27
C ALA A 116 13.77 0.70 3.84
N LYS A 117 12.77 -0.13 3.51
CA LYS A 117 12.06 -0.06 2.22
C LYS A 117 11.30 1.26 2.07
N ALA A 118 10.53 1.68 3.07
CA ALA A 118 9.79 2.94 3.04
C ALA A 118 10.72 4.14 2.83
N LYS A 119 11.84 4.17 3.52
CA LYS A 119 12.89 5.19 3.35
C LYS A 119 13.46 5.20 1.93
N SER A 120 13.76 4.01 1.37
CA SER A 120 14.30 3.87 0.02
C SER A 120 13.28 4.30 -1.04
N VAL A 121 12.00 3.98 -0.86
CA VAL A 121 10.90 4.43 -1.73
C VAL A 121 10.83 5.96 -1.78
N PHE A 122 10.86 6.63 -0.64
CA PHE A 122 10.89 8.10 -0.59
C PHE A 122 12.16 8.69 -1.22
N ALA A 123 13.32 8.06 -1.02
CA ALA A 123 14.58 8.52 -1.60
C ALA A 123 14.55 8.52 -3.15
N HIS A 124 13.65 7.74 -3.75
CA HIS A 124 13.44 7.68 -5.20
C HIS A 124 12.18 8.43 -5.67
N GLY A 125 11.62 9.33 -4.85
CA GLY A 125 10.49 10.18 -5.22
C GLY A 125 9.13 9.48 -5.31
N MET A 126 9.03 8.24 -4.82
CA MET A 126 7.79 7.47 -4.74
C MET A 126 7.18 7.56 -3.33
N VAL A 127 5.94 7.10 -3.17
CA VAL A 127 5.20 7.10 -1.91
C VAL A 127 5.03 5.67 -1.40
N PRO A 128 5.50 5.32 -0.20
CA PRO A 128 5.25 3.99 0.35
C PRO A 128 3.81 3.85 0.85
N ILE A 129 3.22 2.67 0.60
CA ILE A 129 2.02 2.19 1.28
C ILE A 129 2.50 1.15 2.29
N VAL A 130 2.56 1.55 3.55
CA VAL A 130 3.06 0.70 4.66
C VAL A 130 1.90 -0.14 5.19
N CYS A 131 1.99 -1.46 5.04
CA CYS A 131 0.98 -2.39 5.54
C CYS A 131 1.24 -2.78 6.99
N VAL A 132 0.18 -2.75 7.78
CA VAL A 132 0.15 -3.15 9.19
C VAL A 132 -1.14 -3.89 9.49
N GLY A 133 -1.10 -4.84 10.42
CA GLY A 133 -2.29 -5.57 10.82
C GLY A 133 -1.97 -6.77 11.71
N GLU A 134 -2.95 -7.17 12.49
CA GLU A 134 -2.88 -8.26 13.45
C GLU A 134 -3.43 -9.57 12.88
N THR A 135 -2.90 -10.68 13.36
CA THR A 135 -3.41 -12.03 13.13
C THR A 135 -4.65 -12.32 13.99
N LEU A 136 -5.32 -13.44 13.72
CA LEU A 136 -6.47 -13.87 14.54
C LEU A 136 -6.07 -14.14 15.99
N GLU A 137 -4.94 -14.81 16.21
CA GLU A 137 -4.42 -15.14 17.53
C GLU A 137 -4.12 -13.88 18.35
N GLU A 138 -3.47 -12.89 17.73
CA GLU A 138 -3.16 -11.61 18.37
C GLU A 138 -4.44 -10.83 18.72
N ARG A 139 -5.46 -10.91 17.88
CA ARG A 139 -6.77 -10.28 18.15
C ARG A 139 -7.52 -10.97 19.27
N GLU A 140 -7.62 -12.30 19.24
CA GLU A 140 -8.32 -13.09 20.26
C GLU A 140 -7.65 -13.01 21.63
N SER A 141 -6.32 -12.81 21.68
CA SER A 141 -5.57 -12.55 22.92
C SER A 141 -5.73 -11.12 23.45
N GLY A 142 -6.44 -10.23 22.74
CA GLY A 142 -6.58 -8.82 23.10
C GLY A 142 -5.36 -7.96 22.77
N GLY A 143 -4.40 -8.47 21.98
CA GLY A 143 -3.15 -7.79 21.64
C GLY A 143 -3.20 -6.94 20.36
N ALA A 144 -4.33 -6.86 19.66
CA ALA A 144 -4.45 -6.25 18.33
C ALA A 144 -3.88 -4.83 18.24
N GLU A 145 -4.29 -3.94 19.14
CA GLU A 145 -3.80 -2.55 19.16
C GLU A 145 -2.31 -2.45 19.41
N SER A 146 -1.78 -3.22 20.37
CA SER A 146 -0.36 -3.24 20.70
C SER A 146 0.53 -3.76 19.55
N VAL A 147 0.05 -4.79 18.83
CA VAL A 147 0.72 -5.32 17.64
C VAL A 147 0.78 -4.26 16.54
N VAL A 148 -0.36 -3.64 16.24
CA VAL A 148 -0.45 -2.61 15.20
C VAL A 148 0.38 -1.37 15.57
N GLU A 149 0.35 -0.93 16.84
CA GLU A 149 1.20 0.15 17.34
C GLU A 149 2.70 -0.16 17.16
N THR A 150 3.11 -1.39 17.50
CA THR A 150 4.50 -1.86 17.33
C THR A 150 4.89 -1.86 15.85
N GLN A 151 4.02 -2.34 14.97
CA GLN A 151 4.27 -2.37 13.53
C GLN A 151 4.35 -0.95 12.95
N VAL A 152 3.45 -0.04 13.31
CA VAL A 152 3.47 1.37 12.87
C VAL A 152 4.75 2.03 13.35
N THR A 153 5.03 1.97 14.64
CA THR A 153 6.20 2.65 15.23
C THR A 153 7.50 2.12 14.62
N GLY A 154 7.67 0.80 14.55
CA GLY A 154 8.88 0.18 14.01
C GLY A 154 9.06 0.41 12.50
N SER A 155 7.98 0.39 11.73
CA SER A 155 8.04 0.58 10.27
C SER A 155 8.26 2.06 9.87
N LEU A 156 8.07 3.02 10.77
CA LEU A 156 8.22 4.45 10.47
C LEU A 156 9.48 5.07 11.09
N THR A 157 10.30 4.30 11.80
CA THR A 157 11.45 4.78 12.59
C THR A 157 12.44 5.61 11.75
N ASP A 158 12.69 5.22 10.51
CA ASP A 158 13.71 5.82 9.63
C ASP A 158 13.20 7.01 8.81
N LEU A 159 11.93 7.39 8.97
CA LEU A 159 11.31 8.46 8.19
C LEU A 159 11.44 9.82 8.85
N SER A 160 11.64 10.85 8.04
CA SER A 160 11.61 12.25 8.49
C SER A 160 10.18 12.67 8.85
N LYS A 161 10.07 13.77 9.63
CA LYS A 161 8.78 14.33 10.03
C LYS A 161 7.87 14.71 8.85
N ASP A 162 8.45 15.19 7.76
CA ASP A 162 7.69 15.54 6.55
C ASP A 162 7.17 14.26 5.85
N GLN A 163 8.00 13.24 5.73
CA GLN A 163 7.64 11.94 5.14
C GLN A 163 6.52 11.24 5.89
N LEU A 164 6.44 11.39 7.22
CA LEU A 164 5.37 10.80 8.03
C LEU A 164 3.96 11.29 7.66
N GLY A 165 3.84 12.49 7.09
CA GLY A 165 2.56 13.01 6.62
C GLY A 165 2.19 12.61 5.19
N ASP A 166 3.18 12.23 4.39
CA ASP A 166 3.03 12.01 2.95
C ASP A 166 2.90 10.53 2.56
N LEU A 167 3.22 9.60 3.49
CA LEU A 167 3.01 8.17 3.27
C LEU A 167 1.53 7.78 3.33
N VAL A 168 1.27 6.54 2.95
CA VAL A 168 -0.02 5.88 3.17
C VAL A 168 0.19 4.71 4.12
N ILE A 169 -0.74 4.49 5.06
CA ILE A 169 -0.78 3.27 5.88
C ILE A 169 -1.98 2.44 5.45
N ALA A 170 -1.76 1.16 5.16
CA ALA A 170 -2.83 0.21 4.86
C ALA A 170 -3.04 -0.71 6.08
N TYR A 171 -4.22 -0.63 6.69
CA TYR A 171 -4.62 -1.56 7.74
C TYR A 171 -5.15 -2.84 7.13
N GLU A 172 -4.47 -3.94 7.39
CA GLU A 172 -4.82 -5.28 6.94
C GLU A 172 -5.28 -6.12 8.14
N PRO A 173 -6.59 -6.32 8.39
CA PRO A 173 -7.03 -7.32 9.35
C PRO A 173 -6.67 -8.71 8.79
N VAL A 174 -5.46 -9.22 9.14
CA VAL A 174 -4.91 -10.46 8.54
C VAL A 174 -5.86 -11.65 8.76
N TRP A 175 -6.57 -11.68 9.89
CA TRP A 175 -7.60 -12.66 10.21
C TRP A 175 -8.81 -12.65 9.27
N ALA A 176 -9.02 -11.57 8.51
CA ALA A 176 -10.11 -11.44 7.55
C ALA A 176 -9.64 -11.59 6.09
N ILE A 177 -8.33 -11.74 5.83
CA ILE A 177 -7.80 -11.86 4.47
C ILE A 177 -7.83 -13.32 4.03
N GLY A 178 -8.64 -13.64 3.00
CA GLY A 178 -8.70 -14.99 2.41
C GLY A 178 -9.38 -16.06 3.29
N THR A 179 -9.96 -15.66 4.42
CA THR A 179 -10.57 -16.59 5.40
C THR A 179 -12.08 -16.71 5.27
N GLY A 180 -12.70 -15.87 4.45
CA GLY A 180 -14.16 -15.73 4.37
C GLY A 180 -14.78 -14.91 5.51
N LYS A 181 -13.98 -14.48 6.50
CA LYS A 181 -14.39 -13.51 7.52
C LYS A 181 -14.24 -12.09 6.95
N THR A 182 -15.08 -11.17 7.40
CA THR A 182 -15.02 -9.73 7.06
C THR A 182 -14.97 -8.94 8.35
N ALA A 183 -14.08 -7.97 8.43
CA ALA A 183 -14.14 -7.00 9.53
C ALA A 183 -15.39 -6.13 9.35
N SER A 184 -16.04 -5.76 10.46
CA SER A 184 -17.10 -4.77 10.41
C SER A 184 -16.56 -3.38 10.08
N ALA A 185 -17.42 -2.47 9.62
CA ALA A 185 -17.05 -1.07 9.41
C ALA A 185 -16.58 -0.41 10.73
N GLU A 186 -17.13 -0.84 11.86
CA GLU A 186 -16.73 -0.39 13.20
C GLU A 186 -15.33 -0.87 13.55
N ASP A 187 -15.00 -2.16 13.34
CA ASP A 187 -13.65 -2.69 13.57
C ASP A 187 -12.62 -1.94 12.73
N ALA A 188 -12.91 -1.73 11.44
CA ALA A 188 -12.04 -0.99 10.53
C ALA A 188 -11.84 0.46 11.01
N GLN A 189 -12.91 1.15 11.40
CA GLN A 189 -12.87 2.53 11.89
C GLN A 189 -12.08 2.65 13.19
N LEU A 190 -12.29 1.75 14.15
CA LEU A 190 -11.58 1.76 15.44
C LEU A 190 -10.08 1.59 15.23
N MET A 191 -9.64 0.60 14.42
CA MET A 191 -8.22 0.38 14.19
C MET A 191 -7.59 1.50 13.34
N CYS A 192 -8.28 2.02 12.33
CA CYS A 192 -7.79 3.18 11.57
C CYS A 192 -7.65 4.43 12.47
N ALA A 193 -8.55 4.62 13.44
CA ALA A 193 -8.44 5.70 14.43
C ALA A 193 -7.25 5.48 15.37
N HIS A 194 -7.03 4.24 15.83
CA HIS A 194 -5.87 3.87 16.64
C HIS A 194 -4.56 4.14 15.89
N ILE A 195 -4.41 3.65 14.65
CA ILE A 195 -3.23 3.92 13.80
C ILE A 195 -2.97 5.43 13.68
N ARG A 196 -4.01 6.23 13.46
CA ARG A 196 -3.89 7.68 13.39
C ARG A 196 -3.43 8.29 14.70
N SER A 197 -3.89 7.77 15.85
CA SER A 197 -3.45 8.23 17.16
C SER A 197 -1.96 7.95 17.38
N VAL A 198 -1.46 6.78 16.98
CA VAL A 198 -0.04 6.41 17.04
C VAL A 198 0.81 7.36 16.19
N VAL A 199 0.43 7.61 14.94
CA VAL A 199 1.14 8.57 14.08
C VAL A 199 1.11 9.99 14.66
N THR A 200 -0.01 10.37 15.28
CA THR A 200 -0.16 11.68 15.95
C THR A 200 0.78 11.79 17.16
N ALA A 201 0.96 10.73 17.91
CA ALA A 201 1.90 10.67 19.03
C ALA A 201 3.36 10.80 18.57
N ILE A 202 3.72 10.18 17.43
CA ILE A 202 5.05 10.31 16.82
C ILE A 202 5.26 11.75 16.31
N HIS A 203 4.31 12.28 15.54
CA HIS A 203 4.39 13.64 14.98
C HIS A 203 2.98 14.19 14.70
N LYS A 204 2.51 15.08 15.57
CA LYS A 204 1.14 15.63 15.53
C LYS A 204 0.70 16.16 14.14
N PRO A 205 1.49 16.93 13.38
CA PRO A 205 1.10 17.37 12.04
C PRO A 205 0.91 16.20 11.05
N ALA A 206 1.71 15.15 11.16
CA ALA A 206 1.58 13.97 10.30
C ALA A 206 0.24 13.25 10.52
N GLY A 207 -0.20 13.11 11.76
CA GLY A 207 -1.50 12.48 12.08
C GLY A 207 -2.70 13.13 11.39
N THR A 208 -2.63 14.43 11.11
CA THR A 208 -3.68 15.16 10.37
C THR A 208 -3.60 14.95 8.86
N LYS A 209 -2.43 14.60 8.31
CA LYS A 209 -2.16 14.47 6.88
C LYS A 209 -2.18 13.03 6.39
N VAL A 210 -1.63 12.09 7.17
CA VAL A 210 -1.46 10.70 6.77
C VAL A 210 -2.76 10.09 6.27
N ARG A 211 -2.70 9.43 5.11
CA ARG A 211 -3.81 8.66 4.57
C ARG A 211 -3.77 7.25 5.15
N ILE A 212 -4.92 6.76 5.58
CA ILE A 212 -5.07 5.40 6.10
C ILE A 212 -6.10 4.70 5.24
N GLN A 213 -5.73 3.57 4.65
CA GLN A 213 -6.59 2.71 3.85
C GLN A 213 -7.00 1.50 4.68
N TYR A 214 -8.20 1.01 4.45
CA TYR A 214 -8.61 -0.33 4.87
C TYR A 214 -8.18 -1.32 3.78
N GLY A 215 -7.35 -2.30 4.15
CA GLY A 215 -6.75 -3.31 3.27
C GLY A 215 -7.28 -4.72 3.46
N GLY A 216 -8.46 -4.89 4.07
CA GLY A 216 -9.12 -6.20 4.13
C GLY A 216 -9.65 -6.67 2.77
N SER A 217 -10.31 -7.81 2.74
CA SER A 217 -10.91 -8.36 1.52
C SER A 217 -12.09 -7.51 1.05
N VAL A 218 -11.83 -6.57 0.16
CA VAL A 218 -12.84 -5.70 -0.45
C VAL A 218 -13.21 -6.23 -1.83
N ASN A 219 -14.49 -6.29 -2.12
CA ASN A 219 -15.04 -6.67 -3.41
C ASN A 219 -16.30 -5.86 -3.73
N ALA A 220 -16.86 -6.00 -4.92
CA ALA A 220 -18.02 -5.22 -5.37
C ALA A 220 -19.28 -5.37 -4.48
N SER A 221 -19.40 -6.45 -3.72
CA SER A 221 -20.57 -6.69 -2.86
C SER A 221 -20.45 -6.09 -1.45
N ASN A 222 -19.23 -5.72 -1.03
CA ASN A 222 -18.98 -5.19 0.32
C ASN A 222 -18.27 -3.82 0.33
N ALA A 223 -18.06 -3.23 -0.84
CA ALA A 223 -17.35 -1.94 -0.98
C ALA A 223 -18.25 -0.71 -0.74
N ALA A 224 -19.59 -0.88 -0.64
CA ALA A 224 -20.59 0.17 -0.47
C ALA A 224 -20.95 0.38 1.00
#